data_6863a419a48f87897135775012b8cba1
#
_entry.id   6863a419a48f87897135775012b8cba1
#
_cell.length_a   1.000
_cell.length_b   1.000
_cell.length_c   1.000
_cell.angle_alpha   90.00
_cell.angle_beta   90.00
_cell.angle_gamma   90.00
#
_symmetry.space_group_name_H-M   'P 1'
#
loop_
_entity.id
_entity.type
_entity.pdbx_description
1 polymer ?
#
loop_
_entity_poly.entity_id
_entity_poly.type
_entity_poly.pdbx_seq_one_letter_code
_entity_poly.pdbx_strand_id
1 'polypeptide(L)'
;MIQSGCSVAMSNAIVCQRVSRAPPGAVQREPVRLRCEDGQYLDATWTWAVPQPHAVVVINAATGVARRYYQAFADWLAQRGYRVLSYDYRGIAGSLHGPIRHCRASMADWARYDIAAALATAAKLQLPILLVGHSAGGNLLGRVPGLQQASAIVTIGAQNACWRLWSGWRKWGLALVWYLALPILTQAYGYLPGRWLGASGQSLPRQVARDWANWARRRQYVFDAPGLPPARYSEFAGPVQVWSVSDDSYAPPAAVADLARRFGPGGGTLLSVSPAQLGLARIGHFGIFRRQIGMHLW
;
A
#
# COMPACT_ATOMS: atom_id res chain seq x y z
N MET A 1 12.57 -9.38 38.91
CA MET A 1 11.27 -9.35 38.20
C MET A 1 11.53 -8.72 36.84
N ILE A 2 11.74 -9.55 35.83
CA ILE A 2 12.00 -9.13 34.45
C ILE A 2 10.65 -9.08 33.76
N GLN A 3 10.17 -7.88 33.44
CA GLN A 3 8.99 -7.70 32.60
C GLN A 3 9.32 -8.17 31.18
N SER A 4 8.65 -9.24 30.78
CA SER A 4 8.66 -9.74 29.41
C SER A 4 8.04 -8.68 28.48
N GLY A 5 8.87 -8.01 27.69
CA GLY A 5 8.45 -7.14 26.62
C GLY A 5 7.62 -7.92 25.61
N CYS A 6 6.38 -7.52 25.43
CA CYS A 6 5.48 -8.06 24.42
C CYS A 6 6.00 -7.62 23.04
N SER A 7 6.76 -8.48 22.37
CA SER A 7 7.11 -8.34 20.96
C SER A 7 5.83 -8.59 20.14
N VAL A 8 5.12 -7.54 19.76
CA VAL A 8 3.97 -7.63 18.85
C VAL A 8 4.50 -7.68 17.44
N ALA A 9 4.94 -8.86 17.02
CA ALA A 9 5.35 -9.09 15.65
C ALA A 9 4.13 -9.12 14.72
N MET A 10 4.23 -8.56 13.51
CA MET A 10 3.24 -8.70 12.44
C MET A 10 2.85 -10.16 12.19
N SER A 11 3.74 -11.11 12.49
CA SER A 11 3.55 -12.54 12.39
C SER A 11 2.32 -13.05 13.18
N ASN A 12 2.01 -12.48 14.35
CA ASN A 12 0.88 -12.92 15.17
C ASN A 12 -0.49 -12.46 14.62
N ALA A 13 -0.50 -11.46 13.76
CA ALA A 13 -1.72 -10.93 13.19
C ALA A 13 -2.14 -11.63 11.89
N ILE A 14 -1.19 -12.19 11.17
CA ILE A 14 -1.40 -12.88 9.89
C ILE A 14 -1.40 -14.41 10.11
N VAL A 15 -0.80 -14.90 11.20
CA VAL A 15 -0.64 -16.33 11.50
C VAL A 15 -1.50 -16.74 12.69
N CYS A 16 -2.79 -16.91 12.48
CA CYS A 16 -3.65 -17.60 13.43
C CYS A 16 -4.05 -18.96 12.85
N GLN A 17 -3.19 -19.94 13.04
CA GLN A 17 -3.41 -21.37 13.19
C GLN A 17 -2.13 -22.15 12.84
N ARG A 18 -1.60 -22.94 13.77
CA ARG A 18 -0.57 -23.95 13.48
C ARG A 18 -1.21 -25.10 12.69
N VAL A 19 -1.20 -24.99 11.38
CA VAL A 19 -1.41 -26.14 10.50
C VAL A 19 -0.03 -26.80 10.33
N SER A 20 0.06 -28.11 10.61
CA SER A 20 1.24 -28.93 10.29
C SER A 20 1.55 -28.79 8.79
N ARG A 21 2.68 -28.20 8.43
CA ARG A 21 3.02 -27.84 7.04
C ARG A 21 4.27 -28.56 6.60
N ALA A 22 4.24 -29.04 5.36
CA ALA A 22 5.45 -29.42 4.66
C ALA A 22 6.44 -28.23 4.66
N PRO A 23 7.74 -28.45 4.79
CA PRO A 23 8.73 -27.38 4.74
C PRO A 23 8.60 -26.61 3.41
N PRO A 24 8.76 -25.29 3.41
CA PRO A 24 8.67 -24.50 2.20
C PRO A 24 9.80 -24.89 1.24
N GLY A 25 9.42 -25.07 -0.02
CA GLY A 25 10.37 -25.26 -1.11
C GLY A 25 11.10 -23.95 -1.47
N ALA A 26 11.87 -24.01 -2.55
CA ALA A 26 12.45 -22.80 -3.12
C ALA A 26 11.35 -21.81 -3.56
N VAL A 27 11.58 -20.52 -3.31
CA VAL A 27 10.65 -19.47 -3.72
C VAL A 27 10.56 -19.43 -5.24
N GLN A 28 9.36 -19.60 -5.75
CA GLN A 28 9.04 -19.51 -7.18
C GLN A 28 8.41 -18.16 -7.49
N ARG A 29 8.61 -17.66 -8.70
CA ARG A 29 8.05 -16.40 -9.20
C ARG A 29 7.62 -16.56 -10.64
N GLU A 30 6.40 -16.15 -10.92
CA GLU A 30 5.80 -16.22 -12.25
C GLU A 30 5.33 -14.82 -12.64
N PRO A 31 5.91 -14.22 -13.70
CA PRO A 31 5.38 -13.00 -14.28
C PRO A 31 4.00 -13.27 -14.88
N VAL A 32 3.05 -12.38 -14.60
CA VAL A 32 1.70 -12.45 -15.14
C VAL A 32 1.21 -11.06 -15.53
N ARG A 33 0.20 -11.02 -16.39
CA ARG A 33 -0.51 -9.79 -16.74
C ARG A 33 -1.91 -9.82 -16.19
N LEU A 34 -2.28 -8.79 -15.44
CA LEU A 34 -3.64 -8.60 -14.94
C LEU A 34 -4.41 -7.80 -15.98
N ARG A 35 -5.55 -8.30 -16.42
CA ARG A 35 -6.47 -7.56 -17.28
C ARG A 35 -7.46 -6.78 -16.42
N CYS A 36 -7.47 -5.46 -16.55
CA CYS A 36 -8.45 -4.59 -15.94
C CYS A 36 -9.76 -4.58 -16.72
N GLU A 37 -10.85 -4.14 -16.07
CA GLU A 37 -12.18 -4.05 -16.66
C GLU A 37 -12.21 -3.12 -17.90
N ASP A 38 -11.43 -2.05 -17.87
CA ASP A 38 -11.28 -1.10 -18.99
C ASP A 38 -10.35 -1.57 -20.12
N GLY A 39 -9.91 -2.84 -20.07
CA GLY A 39 -9.06 -3.44 -21.09
C GLY A 39 -7.55 -3.18 -20.93
N GLN A 40 -7.12 -2.35 -19.98
CA GLN A 40 -5.70 -2.15 -19.69
C GLN A 40 -5.09 -3.41 -19.07
N TYR A 41 -3.77 -3.55 -19.22
CA TYR A 41 -3.01 -4.64 -18.62
C TYR A 41 -2.00 -4.09 -17.63
N LEU A 42 -1.85 -4.78 -16.50
CA LEU A 42 -0.84 -4.48 -15.48
C LEU A 42 0.18 -5.61 -15.42
N ASP A 43 1.44 -5.26 -15.33
CA ASP A 43 2.51 -6.22 -15.05
C ASP A 43 2.48 -6.60 -13.57
N ALA A 44 2.43 -7.89 -13.31
CA ALA A 44 2.34 -8.47 -11.98
C ALA A 44 3.28 -9.68 -11.83
N THR A 45 3.43 -10.13 -10.60
CA THR A 45 4.23 -11.32 -10.26
C THR A 45 3.50 -12.10 -9.19
N TRP A 46 3.26 -13.38 -9.45
CA TRP A 46 2.94 -14.36 -8.42
C TRP A 46 4.24 -14.84 -7.76
N THR A 47 4.21 -14.94 -6.44
CA THR A 47 5.33 -15.47 -5.63
C THR A 47 4.79 -16.51 -4.66
N TRP A 48 5.38 -17.73 -4.61
CA TRP A 48 4.97 -18.80 -3.71
C TRP A 48 6.13 -19.75 -3.41
N ALA A 49 6.04 -20.54 -2.35
CA ALA A 49 7.05 -21.54 -1.98
C ALA A 49 6.41 -22.89 -1.57
N VAL A 50 5.09 -22.99 -1.59
CA VAL A 50 4.36 -24.21 -1.25
C VAL A 50 3.31 -24.50 -2.33
N PRO A 51 3.06 -25.80 -2.67
CA PRO A 51 2.07 -26.17 -3.68
C PRO A 51 0.63 -25.79 -3.28
N GLN A 52 0.32 -25.86 -1.99
CA GLN A 52 -1.01 -25.59 -1.43
C GLN A 52 -0.92 -24.40 -0.46
N PRO A 53 -1.04 -23.17 -0.93
CA PRO A 53 -1.07 -21.99 -0.07
C PRO A 53 -2.38 -21.96 0.73
N HIS A 54 -2.32 -21.41 1.94
CA HIS A 54 -3.49 -21.30 2.80
C HIS A 54 -4.27 -19.99 2.62
N ALA A 55 -3.65 -19.00 2.04
CA ALA A 55 -4.26 -17.72 1.70
C ALA A 55 -3.49 -17.02 0.59
N VAL A 56 -4.14 -16.03 -0.02
CA VAL A 56 -3.53 -15.12 -1.00
C VAL A 56 -3.25 -13.80 -0.32
N VAL A 57 -2.07 -13.24 -0.56
CA VAL A 57 -1.74 -11.86 -0.17
C VAL A 57 -1.63 -11.00 -1.43
N VAL A 58 -2.38 -9.90 -1.49
CA VAL A 58 -2.25 -8.89 -2.56
C VAL A 58 -1.54 -7.67 -1.98
N ILE A 59 -0.39 -7.33 -2.56
CA ILE A 59 0.42 -6.17 -2.13
C ILE A 59 0.09 -4.97 -3.00
N ASN A 60 -0.48 -3.93 -2.38
CA ASN A 60 -0.84 -2.67 -3.00
C ASN A 60 0.23 -1.63 -2.68
N ALA A 61 0.96 -1.20 -3.69
CA ALA A 61 2.16 -0.39 -3.56
C ALA A 61 1.89 1.06 -3.12
N ALA A 62 2.91 1.73 -2.59
CA ALA A 62 2.90 3.18 -2.39
C ALA A 62 2.98 3.94 -3.72
N THR A 63 2.64 5.23 -3.68
CA THR A 63 2.72 6.13 -4.85
C THR A 63 4.11 6.13 -5.46
N GLY A 64 4.19 5.78 -6.74
CA GLY A 64 5.46 5.78 -7.48
C GLY A 64 6.45 4.70 -7.06
N VAL A 65 6.02 3.64 -6.41
CA VAL A 65 6.88 2.52 -6.00
C VAL A 65 6.58 1.29 -6.85
N ALA A 66 7.62 0.76 -7.50
CA ALA A 66 7.49 -0.45 -8.31
C ALA A 66 7.32 -1.71 -7.44
N ARG A 67 6.57 -2.72 -7.94
CA ARG A 67 6.33 -4.00 -7.25
C ARG A 67 7.60 -4.71 -6.77
N ARG A 68 8.70 -4.58 -7.50
CA ARG A 68 9.99 -5.18 -7.13
C ARG A 68 10.51 -4.73 -5.77
N TYR A 69 10.08 -3.56 -5.29
CA TYR A 69 10.46 -3.05 -3.98
C TYR A 69 9.97 -3.95 -2.84
N TYR A 70 8.84 -4.61 -3.04
CA TYR A 70 8.20 -5.49 -2.06
C TYR A 70 8.63 -6.95 -2.19
N GLN A 71 9.60 -7.26 -3.08
CA GLN A 71 9.95 -8.64 -3.40
C GLN A 71 10.47 -9.43 -2.19
N ALA A 72 11.31 -8.81 -1.34
CA ALA A 72 11.82 -9.48 -0.13
C ALA A 72 10.69 -9.83 0.85
N PHE A 73 9.69 -8.98 0.98
CA PHE A 73 8.51 -9.24 1.79
C PHE A 73 7.61 -10.31 1.18
N ALA A 74 7.43 -10.29 -0.13
CA ALA A 74 6.69 -11.33 -0.85
C ALA A 74 7.35 -12.71 -0.71
N ASP A 75 8.68 -12.79 -0.80
CA ASP A 75 9.44 -14.02 -0.58
C ASP A 75 9.27 -14.56 0.84
N TRP A 76 9.34 -13.67 1.83
CA TRP A 76 9.14 -14.02 3.23
C TRP A 76 7.73 -14.57 3.50
N LEU A 77 6.69 -13.96 2.91
CA LEU A 77 5.31 -14.46 2.99
C LEU A 77 5.16 -15.81 2.27
N ALA A 78 5.75 -15.96 1.09
CA ALA A 78 5.73 -17.20 0.32
C ALA A 78 6.30 -18.38 1.13
N GLN A 79 7.43 -18.17 1.80
CA GLN A 79 8.04 -19.17 2.69
C GLN A 79 7.16 -19.53 3.89
N ARG A 80 6.16 -18.69 4.21
CA ARG A 80 5.15 -18.93 5.27
C ARG A 80 3.84 -19.49 4.76
N GLY A 81 3.84 -19.93 3.50
CA GLY A 81 2.69 -20.65 2.92
C GLY A 81 1.62 -19.73 2.31
N TYR A 82 1.95 -18.49 2.02
CA TYR A 82 1.08 -17.59 1.26
C TYR A 82 1.39 -17.66 -0.23
N ARG A 83 0.38 -17.46 -1.06
CA ARG A 83 0.57 -17.10 -2.47
C ARG A 83 0.45 -15.58 -2.60
N VAL A 84 1.48 -14.92 -3.06
CA VAL A 84 1.58 -13.47 -3.04
C VAL A 84 1.45 -12.91 -4.45
N LEU A 85 0.52 -11.98 -4.64
CA LEU A 85 0.40 -11.18 -5.86
C LEU A 85 0.94 -9.78 -5.61
N SER A 86 1.96 -9.38 -6.35
CA SER A 86 2.44 -8.00 -6.42
C SER A 86 2.32 -7.49 -7.85
N TYR A 87 2.00 -6.22 -8.04
CA TYR A 87 1.79 -5.63 -9.36
C TYR A 87 2.21 -4.17 -9.38
N ASP A 88 2.49 -3.66 -10.58
CA ASP A 88 2.71 -2.24 -10.81
C ASP A 88 1.37 -1.59 -11.20
N TYR A 89 1.02 -0.47 -10.57
CA TYR A 89 -0.11 0.32 -11.02
C TYR A 89 0.07 0.82 -12.46
N ARG A 90 -1.00 1.03 -13.20
CA ARG A 90 -0.94 1.66 -14.53
C ARG A 90 -0.11 2.94 -14.50
N GLY A 91 0.76 3.10 -15.48
CA GLY A 91 1.66 4.24 -15.57
C GLY A 91 2.89 4.18 -14.66
N ILE A 92 3.12 3.07 -13.94
CA ILE A 92 4.28 2.84 -13.08
C ILE A 92 5.08 1.64 -13.59
N ALA A 93 6.40 1.77 -13.62
CA ALA A 93 7.36 0.72 -13.94
C ALA A 93 6.93 -0.18 -15.13
N GLY A 94 6.71 -1.48 -14.92
CA GLY A 94 6.32 -2.43 -15.97
C GLY A 94 4.94 -2.17 -16.58
N SER A 95 4.04 -1.49 -15.85
CA SER A 95 2.71 -1.12 -16.34
C SER A 95 2.66 0.27 -17.00
N LEU A 96 3.82 0.87 -17.29
CA LEU A 96 3.93 2.08 -18.12
C LEU A 96 4.17 1.67 -19.58
N HIS A 97 3.15 1.79 -20.41
CA HIS A 97 3.22 1.50 -21.83
C HIS A 97 3.42 2.78 -22.65
N GLY A 98 4.65 2.98 -23.14
CA GLY A 98 5.03 4.15 -23.93
C GLY A 98 5.51 5.35 -23.09
N PRO A 99 5.67 6.54 -23.73
CA PRO A 99 6.20 7.71 -23.04
C PRO A 99 5.26 8.23 -21.96
N ILE A 100 5.80 8.43 -20.74
CA ILE A 100 5.02 8.83 -19.55
C ILE A 100 4.20 10.12 -19.75
N ARG A 101 4.68 11.06 -20.56
CA ARG A 101 3.97 12.31 -20.86
C ARG A 101 2.65 12.09 -21.59
N HIS A 102 2.46 10.94 -22.25
CA HIS A 102 1.25 10.56 -22.94
C HIS A 102 0.36 9.62 -22.10
N CYS A 103 0.85 9.19 -20.94
CA CYS A 103 0.09 8.33 -20.05
C CYS A 103 -1.04 9.13 -19.39
N ARG A 104 -2.29 8.67 -19.62
CA ARG A 104 -3.51 9.29 -19.08
C ARG A 104 -4.00 8.68 -17.78
N ALA A 105 -3.24 7.75 -17.20
CA ALA A 105 -3.57 7.11 -15.94
C ALA A 105 -3.85 8.14 -14.83
N SER A 106 -4.89 7.91 -14.05
CA SER A 106 -5.25 8.69 -12.87
C SER A 106 -5.07 7.86 -11.59
N MET A 107 -4.98 8.50 -10.44
CA MET A 107 -4.96 7.78 -9.17
C MET A 107 -6.33 7.18 -8.83
N ALA A 108 -7.41 7.73 -9.39
CA ALA A 108 -8.74 7.14 -9.29
C ALA A 108 -8.85 5.81 -10.05
N ASP A 109 -8.14 5.66 -11.19
CA ASP A 109 -8.09 4.41 -11.94
C ASP A 109 -7.40 3.30 -11.15
N TRP A 110 -6.41 3.66 -10.30
CA TRP A 110 -5.74 2.69 -9.43
C TRP A 110 -6.74 2.00 -8.48
N ALA A 111 -7.67 2.78 -7.89
CA ALA A 111 -8.71 2.20 -7.04
C ALA A 111 -9.77 1.46 -7.85
N ARG A 112 -10.26 2.09 -8.93
CA ARG A 112 -11.40 1.58 -9.70
C ARG A 112 -11.08 0.32 -10.47
N TYR A 113 -9.91 0.25 -11.09
CA TYR A 113 -9.56 -0.80 -12.03
C TYR A 113 -8.39 -1.66 -11.58
N ASP A 114 -7.29 -1.05 -11.09
CA ASP A 114 -6.04 -1.77 -10.88
C ASP A 114 -6.10 -2.67 -9.63
N ILE A 115 -6.48 -2.11 -8.48
CA ILE A 115 -6.64 -2.89 -7.24
C ILE A 115 -7.81 -3.88 -7.42
N ALA A 116 -8.90 -3.48 -8.07
CA ALA A 116 -10.03 -4.35 -8.36
C ALA A 116 -9.62 -5.56 -9.22
N ALA A 117 -8.79 -5.36 -10.26
CA ALA A 117 -8.29 -6.43 -11.11
C ALA A 117 -7.36 -7.39 -10.34
N ALA A 118 -6.50 -6.86 -9.47
CA ALA A 118 -5.65 -7.68 -8.61
C ALA A 118 -6.48 -8.51 -7.62
N LEU A 119 -7.49 -7.92 -6.99
CA LEU A 119 -8.42 -8.60 -6.09
C LEU A 119 -9.21 -9.69 -6.82
N ALA A 120 -9.81 -9.37 -7.97
CA ALA A 120 -10.55 -10.33 -8.78
C ALA A 120 -9.66 -11.49 -9.28
N THR A 121 -8.37 -11.22 -9.57
CA THR A 121 -7.42 -12.27 -9.94
C THR A 121 -7.08 -13.18 -8.76
N ALA A 122 -6.91 -12.60 -7.57
CA ALA A 122 -6.70 -13.37 -6.35
C ALA A 122 -7.91 -14.24 -5.99
N ALA A 123 -9.12 -13.73 -6.19
CA ALA A 123 -10.38 -14.44 -5.89
C ALA A 123 -10.57 -15.72 -6.70
N LYS A 124 -9.97 -15.82 -7.89
CA LYS A 124 -10.02 -17.05 -8.71
C LYS A 124 -9.38 -18.26 -8.04
N LEU A 125 -8.51 -18.05 -7.04
CA LEU A 125 -7.87 -19.12 -6.28
C LEU A 125 -8.79 -19.70 -5.19
N GLN A 126 -9.93 -19.09 -4.91
CA GLN A 126 -10.90 -19.53 -3.91
C GLN A 126 -10.30 -19.73 -2.51
N LEU A 127 -9.30 -18.92 -2.15
CA LEU A 127 -8.62 -18.89 -0.87
C LEU A 127 -8.94 -17.58 -0.14
N PRO A 128 -8.78 -17.52 1.18
CA PRO A 128 -8.84 -16.26 1.92
C PRO A 128 -7.89 -15.22 1.32
N ILE A 129 -8.34 -13.97 1.15
CA ILE A 129 -7.55 -12.90 0.55
C ILE A 129 -7.18 -11.88 1.62
N LEU A 130 -5.89 -11.63 1.77
CA LEU A 130 -5.34 -10.61 2.64
C LEU A 130 -4.83 -9.44 1.80
N LEU A 131 -5.33 -8.23 2.04
CA LEU A 131 -4.84 -7.04 1.37
C LEU A 131 -3.77 -6.36 2.23
N VAL A 132 -2.58 -6.21 1.69
CA VAL A 132 -1.53 -5.39 2.27
C VAL A 132 -1.45 -4.09 1.48
N GLY A 133 -1.67 -2.95 2.14
CA GLY A 133 -1.61 -1.63 1.51
C GLY A 133 -0.51 -0.76 2.10
N HIS A 134 0.46 -0.35 1.30
CA HIS A 134 1.48 0.61 1.69
C HIS A 134 1.10 2.01 1.25
N SER A 135 1.04 2.96 2.20
CA SER A 135 0.79 4.38 1.88
C SER A 135 -0.46 4.56 1.02
N ALA A 136 -0.35 5.12 -0.19
CA ALA A 136 -1.47 5.28 -1.12
C ALA A 136 -2.21 3.96 -1.40
N GLY A 137 -1.50 2.83 -1.49
CA GLY A 137 -2.13 1.52 -1.67
C GLY A 137 -3.07 1.13 -0.54
N GLY A 138 -2.76 1.56 0.71
CA GLY A 138 -3.65 1.39 1.85
C GLY A 138 -4.77 2.43 1.87
N ASN A 139 -4.46 3.68 1.48
CA ASN A 139 -5.44 4.76 1.42
C ASN A 139 -6.60 4.44 0.46
N LEU A 140 -6.32 3.79 -0.65
CA LEU A 140 -7.30 3.53 -1.70
C LEU A 140 -8.21 2.32 -1.42
N LEU A 141 -7.85 1.42 -0.48
CA LEU A 141 -8.56 0.15 -0.30
C LEU A 141 -10.07 0.32 -0.08
N GLY A 142 -10.50 1.28 0.73
CA GLY A 142 -11.92 1.53 0.95
C GLY A 142 -12.66 2.14 -0.25
N ARG A 143 -11.98 2.37 -1.37
CA ARG A 143 -12.54 2.86 -2.64
C ARG A 143 -12.55 1.77 -3.73
N VAL A 144 -12.20 0.53 -3.38
CA VAL A 144 -12.06 -0.56 -4.34
C VAL A 144 -13.39 -1.27 -4.54
N PRO A 145 -13.87 -1.40 -5.78
CA PRO A 145 -14.99 -2.30 -6.08
C PRO A 145 -14.65 -3.74 -5.70
N GLY A 146 -15.58 -4.43 -5.04
CA GLY A 146 -15.37 -5.83 -4.63
C GLY A 146 -14.54 -5.99 -3.34
N LEU A 147 -14.30 -4.93 -2.56
CA LEU A 147 -13.53 -5.00 -1.30
C LEU A 147 -14.01 -6.10 -0.35
N GLN A 148 -15.30 -6.42 -0.34
CA GLN A 148 -15.91 -7.49 0.46
C GLN A 148 -15.38 -8.90 0.15
N GLN A 149 -14.67 -9.10 -0.95
CA GLN A 149 -13.97 -10.36 -1.27
C GLN A 149 -12.71 -10.55 -0.42
N ALA A 150 -12.19 -9.48 0.18
CA ALA A 150 -11.05 -9.58 1.08
C ALA A 150 -11.48 -10.11 2.45
N SER A 151 -10.65 -10.97 3.04
CA SER A 151 -10.85 -11.54 4.37
C SER A 151 -10.24 -10.68 5.47
N ALA A 152 -9.16 -9.95 5.18
CA ALA A 152 -8.49 -9.05 6.12
C ALA A 152 -7.68 -7.98 5.39
N ILE A 153 -7.41 -6.87 6.10
CA ILE A 153 -6.63 -5.73 5.61
C ILE A 153 -5.49 -5.43 6.58
N VAL A 154 -4.29 -5.23 6.06
CA VAL A 154 -3.16 -4.64 6.77
C VAL A 154 -2.70 -3.41 6.02
N THR A 155 -2.67 -2.26 6.66
CA THR A 155 -2.11 -1.04 6.06
C THR A 155 -0.86 -0.60 6.79
N ILE A 156 0.13 -0.12 6.05
CA ILE A 156 1.43 0.29 6.59
C ILE A 156 1.74 1.69 6.07
N GLY A 157 1.89 2.66 6.99
CA GLY A 157 2.13 4.05 6.63
C GLY A 157 1.03 4.66 5.74
N ALA A 158 -0.16 4.04 5.69
CA ALA A 158 -1.33 4.61 5.05
C ALA A 158 -1.98 5.64 5.97
N GLN A 159 -2.48 6.74 5.41
CA GLN A 159 -2.87 7.90 6.20
C GLN A 159 -3.87 8.80 5.48
N ASN A 160 -4.49 9.70 6.20
CA ASN A 160 -5.11 10.88 5.62
C ASN A 160 -4.00 11.88 5.24
N ALA A 161 -3.70 12.01 3.97
CA ALA A 161 -2.61 12.88 3.50
C ALA A 161 -2.99 14.37 3.41
N CYS A 162 -4.06 14.81 4.09
CA CYS A 162 -4.35 16.24 4.21
C CYS A 162 -3.21 16.96 4.94
N TRP A 163 -2.59 17.92 4.28
CA TRP A 163 -1.43 18.64 4.78
C TRP A 163 -1.62 19.25 6.19
N ARG A 164 -2.85 19.51 6.59
CA ARG A 164 -3.21 20.08 7.91
C ARG A 164 -2.96 19.14 9.08
N LEU A 165 -2.78 17.85 8.83
CA LEU A 165 -2.49 16.84 9.86
C LEU A 165 -1.00 16.78 10.24
N TRP A 166 -0.13 17.51 9.54
CA TRP A 166 1.26 17.66 9.92
C TRP A 166 1.43 18.82 10.92
N SER A 167 2.38 18.69 11.83
CA SER A 167 2.67 19.71 12.85
C SER A 167 3.79 20.67 12.41
N GLY A 168 3.86 21.80 13.11
CA GLY A 168 4.93 22.78 12.95
C GLY A 168 4.99 23.42 11.56
N TRP A 169 6.18 23.78 11.12
CA TRP A 169 6.44 24.40 9.81
C TRP A 169 6.26 23.43 8.63
N ARG A 170 6.38 22.12 8.89
CA ARG A 170 6.24 21.09 7.85
C ARG A 170 4.90 21.13 7.12
N LYS A 171 3.81 21.47 7.81
CA LYS A 171 2.49 21.63 7.18
C LYS A 171 2.49 22.67 6.07
N TRP A 172 3.20 23.78 6.27
CA TRP A 172 3.28 24.86 5.28
C TRP A 172 4.16 24.49 4.09
N GLY A 173 5.27 23.76 4.34
CA GLY A 173 6.07 23.16 3.28
C GLY A 173 5.26 22.20 2.41
N LEU A 174 4.45 21.34 3.03
CA LEU A 174 3.53 20.46 2.29
C LEU A 174 2.45 21.25 1.54
N ALA A 175 1.88 22.29 2.13
CA ALA A 175 0.94 23.15 1.43
C ALA A 175 1.59 23.75 0.16
N LEU A 176 2.83 24.26 0.27
CA LEU A 176 3.58 24.75 -0.88
C LEU A 176 3.76 23.69 -1.97
N VAL A 177 4.10 22.45 -1.57
CA VAL A 177 4.22 21.32 -2.50
C VAL A 177 2.89 21.07 -3.22
N TRP A 178 1.79 20.96 -2.48
CA TRP A 178 0.49 20.59 -3.05
C TRP A 178 -0.15 21.72 -3.88
N TYR A 179 0.01 22.98 -3.48
CA TYR A 179 -0.62 24.11 -4.16
C TYR A 179 0.20 24.68 -5.29
N LEU A 180 1.54 24.59 -5.24
CA LEU A 180 2.44 25.23 -6.21
C LEU A 180 3.39 24.25 -6.90
N ALA A 181 4.23 23.54 -6.13
CA ALA A 181 5.31 22.75 -6.73
C ALA A 181 4.80 21.64 -7.66
N LEU A 182 3.86 20.80 -7.20
CA LEU A 182 3.32 19.73 -8.03
C LEU A 182 2.58 20.24 -9.28
N PRO A 183 1.66 21.20 -9.18
CA PRO A 183 1.02 21.80 -10.36
C PRO A 183 2.02 22.35 -11.36
N ILE A 184 3.01 23.13 -10.92
CA ILE A 184 4.03 23.72 -11.78
C ILE A 184 4.87 22.63 -12.45
N LEU A 185 5.39 21.66 -11.68
CA LEU A 185 6.20 20.57 -12.22
C LEU A 185 5.43 19.72 -13.24
N THR A 186 4.20 19.36 -12.90
CA THR A 186 3.37 18.55 -13.82
C THR A 186 2.95 19.31 -15.06
N GLN A 187 2.86 20.63 -14.99
CA GLN A 187 2.61 21.47 -16.15
C GLN A 187 3.86 21.56 -17.03
N ALA A 188 5.02 21.84 -16.44
CA ALA A 188 6.28 22.04 -17.17
C ALA A 188 6.79 20.75 -17.85
N TYR A 189 6.73 19.60 -17.14
CA TYR A 189 7.26 18.34 -17.66
C TYR A 189 6.21 17.46 -18.36
N GLY A 190 4.92 17.69 -18.13
CA GLY A 190 3.84 16.80 -18.56
C GLY A 190 3.68 15.55 -17.69
N TYR A 191 4.49 15.43 -16.62
CA TYR A 191 4.49 14.35 -15.62
C TYR A 191 5.23 14.84 -14.37
N LEU A 192 5.19 14.11 -13.25
CA LEU A 192 6.03 14.39 -12.09
C LEU A 192 7.29 13.51 -12.14
N PRO A 193 8.49 14.10 -12.31
CA PRO A 193 9.74 13.34 -12.34
C PRO A 193 10.02 12.61 -11.02
N GLY A 194 10.41 11.33 -11.10
CA GLY A 194 10.62 10.45 -9.94
C GLY A 194 11.66 10.96 -8.93
N ARG A 195 12.66 11.73 -9.38
CA ARG A 195 13.67 12.35 -8.50
C ARG A 195 13.06 13.22 -7.38
N TRP A 196 11.85 13.73 -7.57
CA TRP A 196 11.12 14.51 -6.55
C TRP A 196 10.40 13.64 -5.52
N LEU A 197 10.31 12.33 -5.76
CA LEU A 197 9.72 11.34 -4.86
C LEU A 197 10.77 10.57 -4.04
N GLY A 198 12.04 10.94 -4.15
CA GLY A 198 13.16 10.27 -3.50
C GLY A 198 13.85 9.22 -4.37
N ALA A 199 14.89 8.60 -3.84
CA ALA A 199 15.84 7.76 -4.59
C ALA A 199 15.22 6.51 -5.27
N SER A 200 14.11 6.00 -4.75
CA SER A 200 13.40 4.82 -5.31
C SER A 200 12.11 5.17 -6.05
N GLY A 201 11.76 6.47 -6.14
CA GLY A 201 10.52 6.92 -6.74
C GLY A 201 10.54 6.80 -8.27
N GLN A 202 9.48 6.17 -8.82
CA GLN A 202 9.20 6.22 -10.24
C GLN A 202 8.53 7.54 -10.60
N SER A 203 8.72 8.02 -11.84
CA SER A 203 7.97 9.16 -12.33
C SER A 203 6.46 8.86 -12.31
N LEU A 204 5.64 9.87 -12.03
CA LEU A 204 4.18 9.72 -12.00
C LEU A 204 3.55 10.36 -13.26
N PRO A 205 2.57 9.70 -13.86
CA PRO A 205 1.71 10.33 -14.86
C PRO A 205 1.13 11.64 -14.33
N ARG A 206 0.93 12.59 -15.20
CA ARG A 206 0.45 13.94 -14.86
C ARG A 206 -0.82 13.91 -14.00
N GLN A 207 -1.80 13.09 -14.41
CA GLN A 207 -3.09 13.04 -13.71
C GLN A 207 -2.97 12.39 -12.35
N VAL A 208 -2.16 11.33 -12.21
CA VAL A 208 -1.89 10.70 -10.90
C VAL A 208 -1.33 11.73 -9.90
N ALA A 209 -0.33 12.51 -10.31
CA ALA A 209 0.25 13.53 -9.45
C ALA A 209 -0.75 14.66 -9.12
N ARG A 210 -1.60 15.05 -10.08
CA ARG A 210 -2.65 16.05 -9.87
C ARG A 210 -3.74 15.57 -8.93
N ASP A 211 -4.21 14.34 -9.07
CA ASP A 211 -5.21 13.75 -8.16
C ASP A 211 -4.67 13.74 -6.74
N TRP A 212 -3.42 13.27 -6.58
CA TRP A 212 -2.77 13.26 -5.28
C TRP A 212 -2.71 14.65 -4.64
N ALA A 213 -2.28 15.67 -5.38
CA ALA A 213 -2.25 17.05 -4.91
C ALA A 213 -3.66 17.58 -4.58
N ASN A 214 -4.63 17.33 -5.45
CA ASN A 214 -6.00 17.78 -5.26
C ASN A 214 -6.63 17.16 -4.00
N TRP A 215 -6.42 15.87 -3.78
CA TRP A 215 -6.93 15.19 -2.59
C TRP A 215 -6.21 15.67 -1.31
N ALA A 216 -4.87 15.84 -1.35
CA ALA A 216 -4.11 16.31 -0.20
C ALA A 216 -4.48 17.73 0.27
N ARG A 217 -5.11 18.54 -0.59
CA ARG A 217 -5.68 19.86 -0.24
C ARG A 217 -7.01 19.77 0.51
N ARG A 218 -7.75 18.65 0.37
CA ARG A 218 -9.05 18.41 1.00
C ARG A 218 -8.87 17.92 2.43
N ARG A 219 -9.78 18.32 3.35
CA ARG A 219 -9.74 17.84 4.74
C ARG A 219 -9.97 16.34 4.83
N GLN A 220 -10.89 15.84 4.00
CA GLN A 220 -11.26 14.43 3.94
C GLN A 220 -10.38 13.63 2.96
N TYR A 221 -9.36 14.27 2.35
CA TYR A 221 -8.43 13.59 1.44
C TYR A 221 -9.15 12.73 0.38
N VAL A 222 -8.83 11.42 0.35
CA VAL A 222 -9.42 10.43 -0.55
C VAL A 222 -10.83 9.99 -0.13
N PHE A 223 -11.23 10.28 1.12
CA PHE A 223 -12.45 9.71 1.70
C PHE A 223 -13.74 10.37 1.20
N ASP A 224 -13.69 11.60 0.70
CA ASP A 224 -14.79 12.31 0.05
C ASP A 224 -14.42 12.79 -1.36
N ALA A 225 -13.29 12.32 -1.91
CA ALA A 225 -12.80 12.81 -3.20
C ALA A 225 -13.77 12.42 -4.33
N PRO A 226 -14.09 13.37 -5.22
CA PRO A 226 -14.95 13.11 -6.38
C PRO A 226 -14.21 12.23 -7.40
N GLY A 227 -14.98 11.55 -8.24
CA GLY A 227 -14.44 10.71 -9.32
C GLY A 227 -13.93 9.33 -8.88
N LEU A 228 -13.86 9.07 -7.59
CA LEU A 228 -13.60 7.75 -7.03
C LEU A 228 -14.88 6.91 -6.90
N PRO A 229 -14.77 5.56 -6.89
CA PRO A 229 -15.86 4.70 -6.47
C PRO A 229 -16.37 5.06 -5.07
N PRO A 230 -17.59 4.68 -4.67
CA PRO A 230 -18.12 4.95 -3.32
C PRO A 230 -17.18 4.53 -2.20
N ALA A 231 -17.10 5.31 -1.12
CA ALA A 231 -16.31 5.00 0.04
C ALA A 231 -16.98 3.87 0.85
N ARG A 232 -16.24 2.77 1.05
CA ARG A 232 -16.71 1.56 1.74
C ARG A 232 -15.83 1.15 2.91
N TYR A 233 -15.06 2.09 3.46
CA TYR A 233 -14.16 1.80 4.61
C TYR A 233 -14.93 1.25 5.80
N SER A 234 -16.06 1.90 6.16
CA SER A 234 -16.90 1.49 7.28
C SER A 234 -17.73 0.23 7.03
N GLU A 235 -17.89 -0.16 5.77
CA GLU A 235 -18.65 -1.36 5.38
C GLU A 235 -17.79 -2.64 5.45
N PHE A 236 -16.47 -2.51 5.57
CA PHE A 236 -15.61 -3.68 5.64
C PHE A 236 -15.71 -4.36 7.01
N ALA A 237 -16.24 -5.59 7.02
CA ALA A 237 -16.52 -6.36 8.23
C ALA A 237 -15.35 -7.19 8.75
N GLY A 238 -14.33 -7.40 7.92
CA GLY A 238 -13.15 -8.20 8.31
C GLY A 238 -12.19 -7.45 9.23
N PRO A 239 -11.21 -8.14 9.83
CA PRO A 239 -10.20 -7.50 10.66
C PRO A 239 -9.33 -6.54 9.83
N VAL A 240 -9.05 -5.38 10.42
CA VAL A 240 -8.18 -4.37 9.83
C VAL A 240 -7.10 -3.98 10.81
N GLN A 241 -5.84 -4.06 10.38
CA GLN A 241 -4.70 -3.52 11.12
C GLN A 241 -4.11 -2.32 10.39
N VAL A 242 -3.88 -1.26 11.13
CA VAL A 242 -3.33 -0.01 10.61
C VAL A 242 -2.02 0.28 11.33
N TRP A 243 -0.90 0.10 10.63
CA TRP A 243 0.44 0.24 11.19
C TRP A 243 1.00 1.65 10.99
N SER A 244 1.37 2.26 12.11
CA SER A 244 2.07 3.54 12.20
C SER A 244 3.53 3.32 12.58
N VAL A 245 4.43 4.06 11.95
CA VAL A 245 5.86 4.07 12.29
C VAL A 245 6.20 5.43 12.88
N SER A 246 6.76 5.46 14.09
CA SER A 246 6.90 6.73 14.85
C SER A 246 7.83 7.75 14.20
N ASP A 247 8.80 7.31 13.39
CA ASP A 247 9.75 8.16 12.66
C ASP A 247 9.37 8.36 11.18
N ASP A 248 8.13 8.02 10.81
CA ASP A 248 7.62 8.22 9.46
C ASP A 248 7.19 9.68 9.24
N SER A 249 7.99 10.41 8.49
CA SER A 249 7.70 11.80 8.15
C SER A 249 6.62 11.98 7.08
N TYR A 250 6.32 10.92 6.30
CA TYR A 250 5.26 10.91 5.27
C TYR A 250 3.90 10.54 5.85
N ALA A 251 3.85 9.80 6.96
CA ALA A 251 2.62 9.34 7.58
C ALA A 251 2.67 9.56 9.11
N PRO A 252 2.52 10.82 9.57
CA PRO A 252 2.56 11.10 11.00
C PRO A 252 1.43 10.37 11.73
N PRO A 253 1.63 9.97 13.01
CA PRO A 253 0.68 9.14 13.75
C PRO A 253 -0.75 9.67 13.74
N ALA A 254 -0.96 11.00 13.81
CA ALA A 254 -2.28 11.60 13.77
C ALA A 254 -3.00 11.34 12.43
N ALA A 255 -2.27 11.37 11.31
CA ALA A 255 -2.82 11.10 9.98
C ALA A 255 -3.15 9.62 9.78
N VAL A 256 -2.31 8.71 10.34
CA VAL A 256 -2.56 7.27 10.33
C VAL A 256 -3.77 6.92 11.21
N ALA A 257 -3.88 7.52 12.39
CA ALA A 257 -5.02 7.34 13.28
C ALA A 257 -6.34 7.83 12.66
N ASP A 258 -6.30 8.89 11.83
CA ASP A 258 -7.49 9.34 11.09
C ASP A 258 -7.97 8.28 10.10
N LEU A 259 -7.08 7.61 9.39
CA LEU A 259 -7.45 6.48 8.52
C LEU A 259 -8.01 5.31 9.33
N ALA A 260 -7.37 4.94 10.45
CA ALA A 260 -7.80 3.80 11.27
C ALA A 260 -9.26 3.93 11.72
N ARG A 261 -9.68 5.12 12.14
CA ARG A 261 -11.07 5.39 12.56
C ARG A 261 -12.13 5.20 11.48
N ARG A 262 -11.74 5.06 10.22
CA ARG A 262 -12.69 4.97 9.09
C ARG A 262 -13.07 3.54 8.74
N PHE A 263 -12.24 2.56 9.12
CA PHE A 263 -12.48 1.17 8.80
C PHE A 263 -13.45 0.51 9.78
N GLY A 264 -14.45 -0.19 9.23
CA GLY A 264 -15.39 -1.00 10.00
C GLY A 264 -16.23 -0.20 11.02
N PRO A 265 -17.15 -0.86 11.72
CA PRO A 265 -18.01 -0.21 12.73
C PRO A 265 -17.23 0.28 13.97
N GLY A 266 -16.12 -0.40 14.31
CA GLY A 266 -15.28 -0.10 15.47
C GLY A 266 -13.94 0.59 15.14
N GLY A 267 -13.70 0.89 13.87
CA GLY A 267 -12.39 1.32 13.39
C GLY A 267 -11.40 0.17 13.22
N GLY A 268 -10.31 0.43 12.48
CA GLY A 268 -9.18 -0.52 12.40
C GLY A 268 -8.32 -0.49 13.66
N THR A 269 -7.75 -1.63 14.02
CA THR A 269 -6.79 -1.72 15.13
C THR A 269 -5.52 -0.94 14.77
N LEU A 270 -5.28 0.15 15.49
CA LEU A 270 -4.09 0.97 15.31
C LEU A 270 -2.90 0.34 16.05
N LEU A 271 -1.86 0.03 15.31
CA LEU A 271 -0.61 -0.52 15.82
C LEU A 271 0.52 0.48 15.56
N SER A 272 1.43 0.62 16.52
CA SER A 272 2.55 1.56 16.40
C SER A 272 3.87 0.85 16.68
N VAL A 273 4.87 1.18 15.87
CA VAL A 273 6.25 0.69 16.07
C VAL A 273 7.22 1.86 15.99
N SER A 274 8.24 1.81 16.85
CA SER A 274 9.34 2.79 16.84
C SER A 274 10.67 2.11 16.53
N PRO A 275 11.66 2.83 15.97
CA PRO A 275 13.01 2.32 15.80
C PRO A 275 13.62 1.78 17.11
N ALA A 276 13.41 2.49 18.22
CA ALA A 276 13.93 2.10 19.52
C ALA A 276 13.43 0.72 20.01
N GLN A 277 12.14 0.41 19.77
CA GLN A 277 11.57 -0.90 20.11
C GLN A 277 12.24 -2.07 19.38
N LEU A 278 12.85 -1.81 18.25
CA LEU A 278 13.51 -2.81 17.40
C LEU A 278 15.04 -2.75 17.47
N GLY A 279 15.60 -1.86 18.29
CA GLY A 279 17.04 -1.62 18.33
C GLY A 279 17.61 -1.03 17.03
N LEU A 280 16.78 -0.31 16.25
CA LEU A 280 17.15 0.27 14.97
C LEU A 280 17.34 1.78 15.09
N ALA A 281 18.26 2.34 14.30
CA ALA A 281 18.45 3.79 14.23
C ALA A 281 17.30 4.48 13.49
N ARG A 282 16.70 3.82 12.49
CA ARG A 282 15.62 4.37 11.66
C ARG A 282 14.82 3.28 10.99
N ILE A 283 13.50 3.50 10.86
CA ILE A 283 12.59 2.72 10.02
C ILE A 283 12.10 3.60 8.87
N GLY A 284 11.39 4.69 9.18
CA GLY A 284 10.79 5.62 8.22
C GLY A 284 9.71 4.97 7.36
N HIS A 285 9.23 5.72 6.36
CA HIS A 285 8.08 5.33 5.52
C HIS A 285 8.26 4.01 4.76
N PHE A 286 9.47 3.74 4.29
CA PHE A 286 9.76 2.61 3.40
C PHE A 286 10.46 1.44 4.08
N GLY A 287 10.97 1.64 5.31
CA GLY A 287 11.88 0.70 5.97
C GLY A 287 11.28 -0.68 6.20
N ILE A 288 10.00 -0.75 6.56
CA ILE A 288 9.32 -2.03 6.85
C ILE A 288 9.45 -3.05 5.72
N PHE A 289 9.47 -2.61 4.47
CA PHE A 289 9.59 -3.51 3.31
C PHE A 289 11.04 -3.79 2.88
N ARG A 290 12.03 -3.16 3.51
CA ARG A 290 13.45 -3.48 3.30
C ARG A 290 13.84 -4.68 4.14
N ARG A 291 14.46 -5.69 3.53
CA ARG A 291 14.81 -6.96 4.21
C ARG A 291 15.54 -6.73 5.55
N GLN A 292 16.53 -5.83 5.56
CA GLN A 292 17.36 -5.55 6.73
C GLN A 292 16.56 -5.02 7.94
N ILE A 293 15.49 -4.27 7.69
CA ILE A 293 14.64 -3.69 8.72
C ILE A 293 13.41 -4.57 8.98
N GLY A 294 12.80 -5.06 7.91
CA GLY A 294 11.56 -5.82 7.99
C GLY A 294 11.70 -7.15 8.71
N MET A 295 12.86 -7.80 8.64
CA MET A 295 13.13 -9.05 9.37
C MET A 295 12.98 -8.93 10.90
N HIS A 296 13.01 -7.72 11.45
CA HIS A 296 12.72 -7.45 12.87
C HIS A 296 11.20 -7.36 13.16
N LEU A 297 10.37 -7.27 12.12
CA LEU A 297 8.92 -7.01 12.23
C LEU A 297 8.06 -8.12 11.61
N TRP A 298 8.55 -8.74 10.53
CA TRP A 298 7.82 -9.76 9.77
C TRP A 298 7.60 -11.08 10.49
#